data_50b87c73d682427225baba04f0fadb9d
#
_entry.id   50b87c73d682427225baba04f0fadb9d
#
_cell.length_a   1.000
_cell.length_b   1.000
_cell.length_c   1.000
_cell.angle_alpha   90.00
_cell.angle_beta   90.00
_cell.angle_gamma   90.00
#
_symmetry.space_group_name_H-M   'P 1'
#
loop_
_entity.id
_entity.type
_entity.pdbx_description
1 polymer ?
#
loop_
_entity_poly.entity_id
_entity_poly.type
_entity_poly.pdbx_seq_one_letter_code
_entity_poly.pdbx_strand_id
1 'polypeptide(L)'
;RDCLLSRGLGDVYKRQDCENIKELGKGMHGVLANIIEVPEEYQTAIEMCLGASLQNIVTETEEDAKKLVQHLRKNNLGRASFLPITSVRGRKLDKIKGHEKGVVGIASDIVKFNKKYEQIVLNLLGRTVIVDNMETAIKVAKQNGYTFRIITIEGDVINPSGAITGGSVAKKTVNILGRGREIEKLEKEIKNIKQKIEKLQNDKQNYEE
;
A
#
# COMPACT_ATOMS: atom_id res chain seq x y z
N ARG A 1 23.90 6.68 -8.09
CA ARG A 1 23.24 6.65 -6.74
C ARG A 1 21.92 7.44 -6.69
N ASP A 2 21.65 8.33 -7.65
CA ASP A 2 20.47 9.23 -7.67
C ASP A 2 19.22 8.62 -8.34
N CYS A 3 19.33 7.44 -8.92
CA CYS A 3 18.25 6.84 -9.73
C CYS A 3 17.06 6.29 -8.92
N LEU A 4 17.24 5.97 -7.62
CA LEU A 4 16.17 5.41 -6.77
C LEU A 4 15.32 6.52 -6.11
N LEU A 5 15.92 7.66 -5.79
CA LEU A 5 15.21 8.82 -5.23
C LEU A 5 14.40 9.56 -6.31
N SER A 6 14.91 9.61 -7.55
CA SER A 6 14.21 10.24 -8.68
C SER A 6 12.96 9.45 -9.12
N ARG A 7 12.93 8.12 -8.95
CA ARG A 7 11.75 7.31 -9.28
C ARG A 7 10.56 7.61 -8.36
N GLY A 8 10.79 7.73 -7.04
CA GLY A 8 9.72 8.04 -6.09
C GLY A 8 9.12 9.43 -6.26
N LEU A 9 9.95 10.44 -6.48
CA LEU A 9 9.50 11.81 -6.76
C LEU A 9 8.79 11.92 -8.12
N GLY A 10 9.35 11.29 -9.17
CA GLY A 10 8.74 11.27 -10.49
C GLY A 10 7.32 10.67 -10.49
N ASP A 11 7.08 9.64 -9.69
CA ASP A 11 5.75 9.00 -9.61
C ASP A 11 4.73 9.85 -8.84
N VAL A 12 5.17 10.65 -7.87
CA VAL A 12 4.32 11.64 -7.17
C VAL A 12 3.90 12.77 -8.11
N TYR A 13 4.83 13.32 -8.89
CA TYR A 13 4.53 14.38 -9.88
C TYR A 13 3.59 13.88 -10.98
N LYS A 14 3.82 12.70 -11.52
CA LYS A 14 2.95 12.08 -12.53
C LYS A 14 1.50 11.93 -12.05
N ARG A 15 1.33 11.56 -10.78
CA ARG A 15 0.01 11.44 -10.16
C ARG A 15 -0.64 12.80 -10.01
N GLN A 16 0.09 13.80 -9.52
CA GLN A 16 -0.41 15.14 -9.29
C GLN A 16 -0.83 15.83 -10.59
N ASP A 17 -0.08 15.58 -11.67
CA ASP A 17 -0.46 16.06 -13.01
C ASP A 17 -1.76 15.42 -13.51
N CYS A 18 -1.98 14.12 -13.25
CA CYS A 18 -3.24 13.45 -13.59
C CYS A 18 -4.42 13.94 -12.73
N GLU A 19 -4.20 14.24 -11.44
CA GLU A 19 -5.21 14.77 -10.53
C GLU A 19 -5.61 16.22 -10.85
N ASN A 20 -4.68 17.03 -11.33
CA ASN A 20 -4.90 18.46 -11.62
C ASN A 20 -5.71 18.71 -12.89
N ILE A 21 -5.87 17.71 -13.76
CA ILE A 21 -6.65 17.86 -14.98
C ILE A 21 -8.09 17.43 -14.69
N LYS A 22 -8.99 18.41 -14.48
CA LYS A 22 -10.40 18.20 -14.12
C LYS A 22 -11.16 17.20 -15.03
N GLU A 23 -10.80 17.08 -16.30
CA GLU A 23 -11.41 16.14 -17.24
C GLU A 23 -10.88 14.71 -17.11
N LEU A 24 -9.60 14.54 -16.71
CA LEU A 24 -8.96 13.25 -16.55
C LEU A 24 -9.20 12.66 -15.13
N GLY A 25 -9.50 13.52 -14.16
CA GLY A 25 -9.80 13.11 -12.78
C GLY A 25 -11.17 12.47 -12.58
N LYS A 26 -12.10 12.65 -13.54
CA LYS A 26 -13.38 11.91 -13.55
C LYS A 26 -13.10 10.44 -13.81
N GLY A 27 -13.43 9.57 -12.86
CA GLY A 27 -13.18 8.13 -12.92
C GLY A 27 -11.83 7.68 -12.35
N MET A 28 -11.01 8.58 -11.80
CA MET A 28 -9.82 8.21 -11.03
C MET A 28 -10.14 8.20 -9.53
N HIS A 29 -9.91 7.05 -8.88
CA HIS A 29 -10.17 6.86 -7.45
C HIS A 29 -8.96 7.15 -6.56
N GLY A 30 -7.80 7.30 -7.15
CA GLY A 30 -6.53 7.50 -6.44
C GLY A 30 -5.60 6.30 -6.49
N VAL A 31 -4.60 6.33 -5.64
CA VAL A 31 -3.56 5.29 -5.56
C VAL A 31 -3.98 4.20 -4.60
N LEU A 32 -3.66 2.95 -4.91
CA LEU A 32 -4.02 1.79 -4.09
C LEU A 32 -3.64 1.97 -2.61
N ALA A 33 -2.47 2.53 -2.33
CA ALA A 33 -2.01 2.77 -0.96
C ALA A 33 -2.95 3.67 -0.13
N ASN A 34 -3.72 4.55 -0.77
CA ASN A 34 -4.68 5.44 -0.11
C ASN A 34 -6.09 4.84 -0.01
N ILE A 35 -6.33 3.71 -0.69
CA ILE A 35 -7.63 3.05 -0.78
C ILE A 35 -7.77 1.95 0.26
N ILE A 36 -6.65 1.37 0.69
CA ILE A 36 -6.60 0.31 1.68
C ILE A 36 -6.09 0.81 3.02
N GLU A 37 -6.69 0.32 4.09
CA GLU A 37 -6.21 0.53 5.46
C GLU A 37 -5.63 -0.76 5.99
N VAL A 38 -4.41 -0.69 6.52
CA VAL A 38 -3.67 -1.86 7.03
C VAL A 38 -3.35 -1.65 8.51
N PRO A 39 -3.66 -2.62 9.40
CA PRO A 39 -3.21 -2.58 10.79
C PRO A 39 -1.69 -2.48 10.88
N GLU A 40 -1.18 -1.74 11.86
CA GLU A 40 0.24 -1.43 11.99
C GLU A 40 1.13 -2.69 12.04
N GLU A 41 0.68 -3.72 12.74
CA GLU A 41 1.38 -5.00 12.89
C GLU A 41 1.59 -5.77 11.57
N TYR A 42 0.76 -5.52 10.55
CA TYR A 42 0.83 -6.22 9.25
C TYR A 42 1.35 -5.34 8.12
N GLN A 43 1.73 -4.09 8.39
CA GLN A 43 2.16 -3.15 7.34
C GLN A 43 3.34 -3.68 6.54
N THR A 44 4.39 -4.17 7.22
CA THR A 44 5.57 -4.71 6.57
C THR A 44 5.21 -5.87 5.64
N ALA A 45 4.38 -6.81 6.12
CA ALA A 45 3.95 -7.95 5.32
C ALA A 45 3.14 -7.54 4.10
N ILE A 46 2.19 -6.60 4.26
CA ILE A 46 1.36 -6.11 3.14
C ILE A 46 2.18 -5.27 2.16
N GLU A 47 3.13 -4.45 2.63
CA GLU A 47 4.05 -3.72 1.76
C GLU A 47 4.93 -4.65 0.94
N MET A 48 5.45 -5.70 1.53
CA MET A 48 6.23 -6.73 0.83
C MET A 48 5.36 -7.50 -0.17
N CYS A 49 4.09 -7.75 0.16
CA CYS A 49 3.14 -8.38 -0.76
C CYS A 49 2.87 -7.52 -2.00
N LEU A 50 2.52 -6.26 -1.78
CA LEU A 50 2.09 -5.34 -2.84
C LEU A 50 3.27 -4.74 -3.60
N GLY A 51 4.37 -4.44 -2.92
CA GLY A 51 5.54 -3.84 -3.54
C GLY A 51 5.20 -2.60 -4.37
N ALA A 52 5.62 -2.60 -5.63
CA ALA A 52 5.33 -1.50 -6.57
C ALA A 52 3.83 -1.30 -6.85
N SER A 53 2.99 -2.31 -6.62
CA SER A 53 1.54 -2.24 -6.85
C SER A 53 0.83 -1.25 -5.91
N LEU A 54 1.45 -0.88 -4.78
CA LEU A 54 0.95 0.17 -3.89
C LEU A 54 0.75 1.51 -4.61
N GLN A 55 1.54 1.76 -5.66
CA GLN A 55 1.50 2.99 -6.44
C GLN A 55 0.59 2.90 -7.66
N ASN A 56 -0.06 1.77 -7.89
CA ASN A 56 -1.01 1.61 -9.00
C ASN A 56 -2.21 2.52 -8.79
N ILE A 57 -2.67 3.12 -9.87
CA ILE A 57 -3.80 4.06 -9.89
C ILE A 57 -5.08 3.27 -10.16
N VAL A 58 -6.05 3.40 -9.26
CA VAL A 58 -7.37 2.79 -9.43
C VAL A 58 -8.26 3.70 -10.26
N THR A 59 -8.88 3.15 -11.30
CA THR A 59 -9.81 3.86 -12.19
C THR A 59 -11.17 3.16 -12.21
N GLU A 60 -12.22 3.92 -12.55
CA GLU A 60 -13.58 3.37 -12.67
C GLU A 60 -13.62 2.37 -13.82
N THR A 61 -13.21 2.80 -15.03
CA THR A 61 -13.31 2.03 -16.26
C THR A 61 -11.98 1.91 -17.00
N GLU A 62 -11.92 0.99 -17.98
CA GLU A 62 -10.79 0.86 -18.91
C GLU A 62 -10.62 2.10 -19.79
N GLU A 63 -11.73 2.77 -20.14
CA GLU A 63 -11.71 3.99 -20.95
C GLU A 63 -11.02 5.12 -20.18
N ASP A 64 -11.25 5.23 -18.88
CA ASP A 64 -10.58 6.22 -18.03
C ASP A 64 -9.09 5.91 -17.94
N ALA A 65 -8.72 4.64 -17.73
CA ALA A 65 -7.33 4.21 -17.77
C ALA A 65 -6.66 4.53 -19.12
N LYS A 66 -7.35 4.29 -20.25
CA LYS A 66 -6.86 4.59 -21.60
C LYS A 66 -6.58 6.08 -21.79
N LYS A 67 -7.49 6.96 -21.35
CA LYS A 67 -7.29 8.42 -21.40
C LYS A 67 -6.04 8.84 -20.63
N LEU A 68 -5.85 8.30 -19.41
CA LEU A 68 -4.69 8.58 -18.58
C LEU A 68 -3.39 8.08 -19.23
N VAL A 69 -3.38 6.88 -19.81
CA VAL A 69 -2.24 6.34 -20.55
C VAL A 69 -1.89 7.24 -21.75
N GLN A 70 -2.88 7.69 -22.51
CA GLN A 70 -2.66 8.60 -23.63
C GLN A 70 -2.08 9.94 -23.18
N HIS A 71 -2.58 10.48 -22.06
CA HIS A 71 -2.07 11.70 -21.46
C HIS A 71 -0.60 11.57 -21.04
N LEU A 72 -0.24 10.50 -20.32
CA LEU A 72 1.14 10.22 -19.93
C LEU A 72 2.06 10.12 -21.14
N ARG A 73 1.60 9.45 -22.20
CA ARG A 73 2.36 9.30 -23.45
C ARG A 73 2.56 10.62 -24.17
N LYS A 74 1.49 11.42 -24.34
CA LYS A 74 1.52 12.70 -25.04
C LYS A 74 2.47 13.71 -24.37
N ASN A 75 2.54 13.68 -23.04
CA ASN A 75 3.34 14.63 -22.26
C ASN A 75 4.69 14.05 -21.79
N ASN A 76 5.09 12.86 -22.26
CA ASN A 76 6.33 12.19 -21.87
C ASN A 76 6.52 12.02 -20.35
N LEU A 77 5.42 11.81 -19.59
CA LEU A 77 5.40 11.71 -18.15
C LEU A 77 5.80 10.31 -17.61
N GLY A 78 6.28 9.43 -18.48
CA GLY A 78 6.72 8.08 -18.13
C GLY A 78 5.56 7.08 -18.11
N ARG A 79 5.65 6.05 -17.24
CA ARG A 79 4.69 4.92 -17.20
C ARG A 79 4.07 4.80 -15.81
N ALA A 80 2.78 4.49 -15.78
CA ALA A 80 2.04 4.12 -14.58
C ALA A 80 1.20 2.87 -14.86
N SER A 81 0.86 2.11 -13.82
CA SER A 81 -0.06 0.98 -13.88
C SER A 81 -1.44 1.42 -13.40
N PHE A 82 -2.46 1.01 -14.12
CA PHE A 82 -3.85 1.33 -13.82
C PHE A 82 -4.62 0.06 -13.50
N LEU A 83 -5.55 0.15 -12.54
CA LEU A 83 -6.42 -0.93 -12.08
C LEU A 83 -7.88 -0.52 -12.29
N PRO A 84 -8.47 -0.78 -13.46
CA PRO A 84 -9.88 -0.49 -13.69
C PRO A 84 -10.77 -1.44 -12.85
N ILE A 85 -11.75 -0.86 -12.13
CA ILE A 85 -12.70 -1.62 -11.29
C ILE A 85 -13.53 -2.56 -12.16
N THR A 86 -13.88 -2.13 -13.36
CA THR A 86 -14.72 -2.89 -14.30
C THR A 86 -14.06 -4.14 -14.86
N SER A 87 -12.72 -4.19 -15.00
CA SER A 87 -12.01 -5.30 -15.65
C SER A 87 -11.17 -6.16 -14.73
N VAL A 88 -10.64 -5.59 -13.64
CA VAL A 88 -9.81 -6.36 -12.72
C VAL A 88 -10.68 -7.42 -12.02
N ARG A 89 -10.22 -8.67 -12.06
CA ARG A 89 -10.87 -9.80 -11.37
C ARG A 89 -9.87 -10.47 -10.45
N GLY A 90 -10.30 -10.72 -9.24
CA GLY A 90 -9.53 -11.40 -8.21
C GLY A 90 -10.18 -12.71 -7.77
N ARG A 91 -9.37 -13.59 -7.20
CA ARG A 91 -9.83 -14.83 -6.58
C ARG A 91 -9.18 -14.96 -5.21
N LYS A 92 -9.99 -15.34 -4.24
CA LYS A 92 -9.52 -15.69 -2.91
C LYS A 92 -9.12 -17.16 -2.85
N LEU A 93 -8.21 -17.51 -1.97
CA LEU A 93 -7.92 -18.90 -1.64
C LEU A 93 -9.14 -19.52 -0.93
N ASP A 94 -9.58 -20.68 -1.41
CA ASP A 94 -10.74 -21.36 -0.85
C ASP A 94 -10.41 -21.99 0.50
N LYS A 95 -9.25 -22.66 0.62
CA LYS A 95 -8.82 -23.35 1.84
C LYS A 95 -7.29 -23.32 1.94
N ILE A 96 -6.81 -23.18 3.16
CA ILE A 96 -5.42 -23.41 3.54
C ILE A 96 -5.40 -24.77 4.26
N LYS A 97 -4.63 -25.73 3.75
CA LYS A 97 -4.44 -27.01 4.43
C LYS A 97 -3.54 -26.83 5.65
N GLY A 98 -3.93 -27.42 6.76
CA GLY A 98 -3.21 -27.31 8.03
C GLY A 98 -3.61 -26.05 8.80
N HIS A 99 -4.19 -26.27 9.99
CA HIS A 99 -4.41 -25.19 10.96
C HIS A 99 -3.17 -25.08 11.85
N GLU A 100 -2.06 -24.66 11.28
CA GLU A 100 -0.84 -24.40 12.05
C GLU A 100 -1.06 -23.20 12.97
N LYS A 101 -0.68 -23.33 14.24
CA LYS A 101 -0.51 -22.17 15.11
C LYS A 101 0.47 -21.23 14.43
N GLY A 102 0.11 -19.93 14.29
CA GLY A 102 0.94 -18.94 13.64
C GLY A 102 0.48 -18.52 12.24
N VAL A 103 -0.55 -19.16 11.69
CA VAL A 103 -1.24 -18.64 10.49
C VAL A 103 -2.15 -17.50 10.90
N VAL A 104 -1.85 -16.30 10.44
CA VAL A 104 -2.65 -15.08 10.68
C VAL A 104 -3.91 -15.10 9.81
N GLY A 105 -3.75 -15.37 8.52
CA GLY A 105 -4.87 -15.43 7.58
C GLY A 105 -4.49 -15.08 6.15
N ILE A 106 -5.49 -14.90 5.30
CA ILE A 106 -5.31 -14.44 3.92
C ILE A 106 -5.13 -12.93 3.94
N ALA A 107 -4.15 -12.41 3.22
CA ALA A 107 -3.81 -11.00 3.22
C ALA A 107 -5.00 -10.07 2.87
N SER A 108 -5.92 -10.51 2.01
CA SER A 108 -7.14 -9.76 1.67
C SER A 108 -8.13 -9.60 2.84
N ASP A 109 -8.07 -10.46 3.85
CA ASP A 109 -8.97 -10.40 5.01
C ASP A 109 -8.44 -9.48 6.12
N ILE A 110 -7.15 -9.17 6.07
CA ILE A 110 -6.47 -8.36 7.06
C ILE A 110 -6.62 -6.87 6.75
N VAL A 111 -6.72 -6.52 5.46
CA VAL A 111 -6.85 -5.13 5.02
C VAL A 111 -8.31 -4.67 5.02
N LYS A 112 -8.54 -3.41 5.41
CA LYS A 112 -9.85 -2.77 5.31
C LYS A 112 -9.93 -1.93 4.04
N PHE A 113 -11.05 -1.99 3.35
CA PHE A 113 -11.29 -1.26 2.11
C PHE A 113 -12.78 -1.12 1.83
N ASN A 114 -13.15 -0.20 0.94
CA ASN A 114 -14.53 -0.09 0.48
C ASN A 114 -14.87 -1.26 -0.47
N LYS A 115 -16.05 -1.88 -0.31
CA LYS A 115 -16.52 -3.05 -1.07
C LYS A 115 -16.38 -2.91 -2.59
N LYS A 116 -16.47 -1.70 -3.13
CA LYS A 116 -16.29 -1.46 -4.57
C LYS A 116 -14.90 -1.87 -5.09
N TYR A 117 -13.88 -1.94 -4.23
CA TYR A 117 -12.51 -2.33 -4.59
C TYR A 117 -12.21 -3.80 -4.35
N GLU A 118 -13.20 -4.59 -3.94
CA GLU A 118 -13.03 -5.99 -3.55
C GLU A 118 -12.26 -6.80 -4.60
N GLN A 119 -12.63 -6.67 -5.87
CA GLN A 119 -11.98 -7.44 -6.94
C GLN A 119 -10.51 -7.07 -7.13
N ILE A 120 -10.15 -5.81 -6.94
CA ILE A 120 -8.76 -5.34 -6.98
C ILE A 120 -7.96 -5.91 -5.80
N VAL A 121 -8.52 -5.84 -4.60
CA VAL A 121 -7.88 -6.36 -3.39
C VAL A 121 -7.71 -7.89 -3.48
N LEU A 122 -8.72 -8.60 -3.93
CA LEU A 122 -8.64 -10.05 -4.16
C LEU A 122 -7.63 -10.43 -5.25
N ASN A 123 -7.49 -9.61 -6.30
CA ASN A 123 -6.50 -9.83 -7.35
C ASN A 123 -5.07 -9.76 -6.80
N LEU A 124 -4.80 -8.80 -5.93
CA LEU A 124 -3.46 -8.52 -5.42
C LEU A 124 -3.12 -9.32 -4.15
N LEU A 125 -4.08 -9.52 -3.27
CA LEU A 125 -3.88 -10.07 -1.92
C LEU A 125 -4.61 -11.41 -1.68
N GLY A 126 -5.59 -11.77 -2.50
CA GLY A 126 -6.46 -12.93 -2.28
C GLY A 126 -5.74 -14.28 -2.34
N ARG A 127 -4.54 -14.35 -2.89
CA ARG A 127 -3.72 -15.57 -2.98
C ARG A 127 -2.41 -15.47 -2.18
N THR A 128 -2.39 -14.64 -1.15
CA THR A 128 -1.26 -14.49 -0.24
C THR A 128 -1.70 -14.79 1.18
N VAL A 129 -0.95 -15.63 1.88
CA VAL A 129 -1.17 -15.98 3.29
C VAL A 129 -0.14 -15.28 4.15
N ILE A 130 -0.57 -14.70 5.26
CA ILE A 130 0.31 -14.08 6.26
C ILE A 130 0.47 -15.04 7.43
N VAL A 131 1.70 -15.20 7.89
CA VAL A 131 2.09 -16.05 9.00
C VAL A 131 3.02 -15.30 9.96
N ASP A 132 3.16 -15.80 11.17
CA ASP A 132 3.98 -15.20 12.22
C ASP A 132 5.48 -15.24 11.94
N ASN A 133 5.99 -16.38 11.45
CA ASN A 133 7.44 -16.59 11.28
C ASN A 133 7.77 -17.53 10.12
N MET A 134 9.06 -17.63 9.78
CA MET A 134 9.56 -18.41 8.66
C MET A 134 9.36 -19.93 8.86
N GLU A 135 9.39 -20.43 10.09
CA GLU A 135 9.18 -21.86 10.37
C GLU A 135 7.75 -22.27 10.02
N THR A 136 6.77 -21.48 10.45
CA THR A 136 5.36 -21.64 10.08
C THR A 136 5.18 -21.51 8.56
N ALA A 137 5.85 -20.53 7.93
CA ALA A 137 5.80 -20.33 6.48
C ALA A 137 6.24 -21.56 5.71
N ILE A 138 7.36 -22.18 6.09
CA ILE A 138 7.89 -23.40 5.44
C ILE A 138 6.94 -24.57 5.63
N LYS A 139 6.38 -24.77 6.83
CA LYS A 139 5.40 -25.87 7.10
C LYS A 139 4.16 -25.71 6.24
N VAL A 140 3.56 -24.51 6.22
CA VAL A 140 2.36 -24.21 5.42
C VAL A 140 2.65 -24.36 3.92
N ALA A 141 3.81 -23.89 3.42
CA ALA A 141 4.20 -24.05 2.04
C ALA A 141 4.27 -25.53 1.61
N LYS A 142 4.93 -26.37 2.41
CA LYS A 142 5.05 -27.81 2.15
C LYS A 142 3.70 -28.52 2.15
N GLN A 143 2.84 -28.25 3.15
CA GLN A 143 1.50 -28.86 3.27
C GLN A 143 0.58 -28.47 2.10
N ASN A 144 0.77 -27.30 1.51
CA ASN A 144 -0.03 -26.79 0.41
C ASN A 144 0.64 -26.89 -0.97
N GLY A 145 1.79 -27.60 -1.07
CA GLY A 145 2.49 -27.84 -2.35
C GLY A 145 2.91 -26.55 -3.05
N TYR A 146 3.23 -25.49 -2.29
CA TYR A 146 3.67 -24.19 -2.83
C TYR A 146 2.68 -23.56 -3.84
N THR A 147 1.38 -23.69 -3.61
CA THR A 147 0.34 -23.23 -4.55
C THR A 147 0.02 -21.75 -4.45
N PHE A 148 0.45 -21.06 -3.40
CA PHE A 148 0.23 -19.64 -3.14
C PHE A 148 1.45 -19.00 -2.47
N ARG A 149 1.46 -17.66 -2.44
CA ARG A 149 2.52 -16.89 -1.77
C ARG A 149 2.27 -16.87 -0.26
N ILE A 150 3.35 -16.97 0.52
CA ILE A 150 3.32 -16.85 1.98
C ILE A 150 4.27 -15.74 2.38
N ILE A 151 3.85 -14.91 3.32
CA ILE A 151 4.65 -13.79 3.82
C ILE A 151 4.62 -13.81 5.34
N THR A 152 5.77 -13.65 5.98
CA THR A 152 5.87 -13.48 7.44
C THR A 152 5.54 -12.05 7.85
N ILE A 153 5.14 -11.83 9.11
CA ILE A 153 4.94 -10.48 9.66
C ILE A 153 6.20 -9.62 9.50
N GLU A 154 7.39 -10.23 9.58
CA GLU A 154 8.68 -9.56 9.40
C GLU A 154 8.98 -9.21 7.93
N GLY A 155 8.21 -9.75 6.98
CA GLY A 155 8.34 -9.44 5.55
C GLY A 155 9.11 -10.47 4.72
N ASP A 156 9.46 -11.63 5.27
CA ASP A 156 10.02 -12.72 4.47
C ASP A 156 8.96 -13.35 3.57
N VAL A 157 9.37 -13.76 2.38
CA VAL A 157 8.45 -14.22 1.32
C VAL A 157 8.82 -15.60 0.84
N ILE A 158 7.85 -16.52 0.79
CA ILE A 158 7.94 -17.78 0.05
C ILE A 158 7.02 -17.69 -1.16
N ASN A 159 7.61 -17.80 -2.34
CA ASN A 159 6.87 -17.77 -3.60
C ASN A 159 6.34 -19.16 -4.00
N PRO A 160 5.31 -19.25 -4.86
CA PRO A 160 4.83 -20.53 -5.41
C PRO A 160 5.91 -21.32 -6.17
N SER A 161 6.95 -20.65 -6.66
CA SER A 161 8.12 -21.31 -7.26
C SER A 161 9.03 -22.04 -6.26
N GLY A 162 8.74 -21.91 -4.95
CA GLY A 162 9.62 -22.38 -3.87
C GLY A 162 10.77 -21.43 -3.55
N ALA A 163 10.93 -20.33 -4.27
CA ALA A 163 11.94 -19.32 -3.95
C ALA A 163 11.62 -18.62 -2.64
N ILE A 164 12.62 -18.49 -1.78
CA ILE A 164 12.54 -17.81 -0.48
C ILE A 164 13.33 -16.51 -0.60
N THR A 165 12.69 -15.42 -0.22
CA THR A 165 13.30 -14.08 -0.13
C THR A 165 13.10 -13.59 1.29
N GLY A 166 14.18 -13.25 1.98
CA GLY A 166 14.13 -12.78 3.36
C GLY A 166 15.42 -12.07 3.74
N GLY A 167 15.48 -11.55 4.95
CA GLY A 167 16.60 -10.82 5.49
C GLY A 167 16.16 -9.53 6.17
N SER A 168 17.14 -8.72 6.63
CA SER A 168 16.82 -7.46 7.31
C SER A 168 16.19 -6.47 6.31
N VAL A 169 14.94 -6.12 6.53
CA VAL A 169 14.33 -4.97 5.86
C VAL A 169 14.94 -3.72 6.47
N ALA A 170 15.70 -2.95 5.67
CA ALA A 170 16.25 -1.69 6.15
C ALA A 170 15.08 -0.82 6.64
N LYS A 171 15.11 -0.38 7.91
CA LYS A 171 14.09 0.48 8.55
C LYS A 171 13.81 1.81 7.81
N LYS A 172 14.53 2.06 6.73
CA LYS A 172 14.38 3.22 5.82
C LYS A 172 13.63 2.93 4.53
N THR A 173 13.09 1.74 4.32
CA THR A 173 12.12 1.56 3.25
C THR A 173 10.90 2.39 3.63
N VAL A 174 10.68 3.41 2.85
CA VAL A 174 9.62 4.39 3.05
C VAL A 174 8.31 3.65 3.22
N ASN A 175 7.81 3.58 4.45
CA ASN A 175 6.53 2.98 4.78
C ASN A 175 5.42 3.78 4.08
N ILE A 176 5.03 3.35 2.88
CA ILE A 176 4.06 4.06 2.04
C ILE A 176 2.68 4.01 2.69
N LEU A 177 2.33 2.90 3.33
CA LEU A 177 1.05 2.70 4.01
C LEU A 177 0.95 3.48 5.33
N GLY A 178 2.07 3.69 6.01
CA GLY A 178 2.14 4.46 7.27
C GLY A 178 2.18 5.97 7.10
N ARG A 179 2.53 6.48 5.90
CA ARG A 179 2.70 7.92 5.64
C ARG A 179 1.47 8.76 5.98
N GLY A 180 0.29 8.31 5.63
CA GLY A 180 -0.95 9.05 5.91
C GLY A 180 -1.16 9.26 7.40
N ARG A 181 -0.92 8.22 8.21
CA ARG A 181 -1.01 8.29 9.68
C ARG A 181 0.09 9.14 10.30
N GLU A 182 1.30 9.07 9.75
CA GLU A 182 2.42 9.90 10.21
C GLU A 182 2.16 11.39 9.95
N ILE A 183 1.64 11.72 8.76
CA ILE A 183 1.22 13.08 8.43
C ILE A 183 0.14 13.56 9.42
N GLU A 184 -0.91 12.78 9.64
CA GLU A 184 -1.99 13.13 10.57
C GLU A 184 -1.49 13.31 12.01
N LYS A 185 -0.54 12.47 12.45
CA LYS A 185 0.09 12.59 13.76
C LYS A 185 0.91 13.88 13.86
N LEU A 186 1.74 14.16 12.86
CA LEU A 186 2.54 15.38 12.79
C LEU A 186 1.67 16.64 12.73
N GLU A 187 0.57 16.62 11.99
CA GLU A 187 -0.38 17.74 11.95
C GLU A 187 -1.02 18.01 13.32
N LYS A 188 -1.39 16.95 14.06
CA LYS A 188 -1.88 17.09 15.44
C LYS A 188 -0.80 17.65 16.39
N GLU A 189 0.44 17.19 16.25
CA GLU A 189 1.56 17.71 17.04
C GLU A 189 1.82 19.19 16.73
N ILE A 190 1.84 19.57 15.46
CA ILE A 190 1.98 20.98 15.03
C ILE A 190 0.87 21.85 15.63
N LYS A 191 -0.38 21.38 15.58
CA LYS A 191 -1.51 22.10 16.18
C LYS A 191 -1.34 22.31 17.68
N ASN A 192 -0.92 21.27 18.39
CA ASN A 192 -0.68 21.33 19.84
C ASN A 192 0.47 22.29 20.18
N ILE A 193 1.55 22.28 19.41
CA ILE A 193 2.69 23.17 19.61
C ILE A 193 2.27 24.63 19.34
N LYS A 194 1.53 24.90 18.27
CA LYS A 194 1.02 26.25 17.99
C LYS A 194 0.17 26.79 19.13
N GLN A 195 -0.72 25.98 19.69
CA GLN A 195 -1.55 26.38 20.85
C GLN A 195 -0.70 26.68 22.09
N LYS A 196 0.37 25.91 22.33
CA LYS A 196 1.30 26.17 23.43
C LYS A 196 2.06 27.49 23.26
N ILE A 197 2.52 27.76 22.03
CA ILE A 197 3.20 29.01 21.69
C ILE A 197 2.28 30.21 21.93
N GLU A 198 1.04 30.13 21.46
CA GLU A 198 0.04 31.20 21.64
C GLU A 198 -0.24 31.48 23.12
N LYS A 199 -0.37 30.43 23.94
CA LYS A 199 -0.52 30.58 25.41
C LYS A 199 0.69 31.26 26.03
N LEU A 200 1.89 30.81 25.70
CA LEU A 200 3.12 31.39 26.25
C LEU A 200 3.34 32.85 25.82
N GLN A 201 2.91 33.19 24.59
CA GLN A 201 2.96 34.58 24.13
C GLN A 201 1.98 35.47 24.90
N ASN A 202 0.76 34.98 25.16
CA ASN A 202 -0.24 35.70 25.97
C ASN A 202 0.22 35.83 27.43
N ASP A 203 0.78 34.76 28.01
CA ASP A 203 1.32 34.81 29.37
C ASP A 203 2.46 35.81 29.46
N LYS A 204 3.37 35.84 28.47
CA LYS A 204 4.45 36.83 28.39
C LYS A 204 3.93 38.27 28.36
N GLN A 205 2.92 38.55 27.51
CA GLN A 205 2.30 39.88 27.47
C GLN A 205 1.72 40.31 28.82
N ASN A 206 1.04 39.39 29.52
CA ASN A 206 0.47 39.63 30.83
C ASN A 206 1.50 39.88 31.94
N TYR A 207 2.79 39.45 31.75
CA TYR A 207 3.88 39.73 32.69
C TYR A 207 4.66 41.04 32.37
N GLU A 208 4.50 41.56 31.15
CA GLU A 208 5.16 42.81 30.71
C GLU A 208 4.26 44.04 30.94
N GLU A 209 2.96 43.87 31.26
CA GLU A 209 2.04 44.88 31.76
C GLU A 209 2.08 45.00 33.30
#